data_64e221f6f3971882873a3a4670f62e86
#
_entry.id   64e221f6f3971882873a3a4670f62e86
#
_cell.length_a   1.000
_cell.length_b   1.000
_cell.length_c   1.000
_cell.angle_alpha   90.00
_cell.angle_beta   90.00
_cell.angle_gamma   90.00
#
_symmetry.space_group_name_H-M   'P 1'
#
loop_
_entity.id
_entity.type
_entity.pdbx_description
1 polymer ?
#
loop_
_entity_poly.entity_id
_entity_poly.type
_entity_poly.pdbx_seq_one_letter_code
_entity_poly.pdbx_strand_id
1 'polypeptide(L)'
;MDKRKLLKEIFGHSDFRKGQETAVDCLLSGRDLMSVMPTGAGKSVCYQLPALMLEGMTLVVSPLISLMKDQAMSLIQNGVKAAFLNSSLSSEEYMQTLRMAWDGAYKIIFVAPERLETESFLDFAKRNKISMVTVDEAHCVSQWGQDFRPSYLHISSFIEALPERPVVGAFTATATDKVREDIKKQLGLITPLEIITGFDRPNLFFQVIHAPNKNKPYVLKELLDRFSDRNGIVYCSTRKQTEQVYIRCKELGVPTVMYHAGMDDTDRMESQEDFIYDRARVMVATNAFGMGIDKSNVGFVIHYGMPKSPEAYYQEAGRAGRDGTAADCVLLYCPGDVNTAEFFINNMAGEGLTPSQLAAAKKQERKRLNAMVEYCNTTECLRAFLLNYFGEECESCSGCSNCGTEFREEDITDEAQKIISCVYRLSQRGLKFAAGAICSILTGGGDKRIESFHLETLSTYGIMANYNKKRLSETVDALVRQGYLSRNDEEYRNISITEKGHTAVKNRDKITVKVPIKNSGALSAAPDTANTSVSSQFAYMKKLAPNTEVDQELYKKLKEVRSKEAAKNHLPVYMVFSNASLEDMSAKKPTTDAEFLSVNGVGDAKLTRYGKVFIEAVKEYLGQ
;
A
#
# COMPACT_ATOMS: atom_id res chain seq x y z
N MET A 1 26.57 -22.79 9.87
CA MET A 1 25.55 -22.33 10.86
C MET A 1 24.17 -22.72 10.31
N ASP A 2 23.28 -23.27 11.12
CA ASP A 2 21.95 -23.66 10.63
C ASP A 2 21.07 -22.41 10.51
N LYS A 3 20.52 -22.19 9.30
CA LYS A 3 19.66 -21.03 8.98
C LYS A 3 18.37 -20.99 9.81
N ARG A 4 17.76 -22.16 10.12
CA ARG A 4 16.53 -22.26 10.92
C ARG A 4 16.80 -21.94 12.39
N LYS A 5 17.94 -22.40 12.90
CA LYS A 5 18.39 -22.08 14.26
C LYS A 5 18.59 -20.56 14.40
N LEU A 6 19.30 -19.94 13.44
CA LEU A 6 19.55 -18.51 13.44
C LEU A 6 18.26 -17.68 13.26
N LEU A 7 17.32 -18.16 12.43
CA LEU A 7 15.99 -17.55 12.26
C LEU A 7 15.25 -17.52 13.61
N LYS A 8 15.31 -18.59 14.39
CA LYS A 8 14.65 -18.66 15.70
C LYS A 8 15.35 -17.79 16.72
N GLU A 9 16.66 -17.89 16.84
CA GLU A 9 17.46 -17.18 17.86
C GLU A 9 17.41 -15.66 17.69
N ILE A 10 17.53 -15.17 16.44
CA ILE A 10 17.59 -13.72 16.15
C ILE A 10 16.21 -13.11 15.92
N PHE A 11 15.38 -13.75 15.11
CA PHE A 11 14.10 -13.16 14.69
C PHE A 11 12.88 -13.75 15.43
N GLY A 12 13.06 -14.81 16.22
CA GLY A 12 11.99 -15.43 17.01
C GLY A 12 10.97 -16.22 16.18
N HIS A 13 11.29 -16.58 14.93
CA HIS A 13 10.41 -17.33 14.05
C HIS A 13 10.85 -18.78 13.95
N SER A 14 9.92 -19.73 14.18
CA SER A 14 10.18 -21.18 14.10
C SER A 14 10.37 -21.66 12.68
N ASP A 15 9.67 -21.06 11.72
CA ASP A 15 9.65 -21.47 10.33
C ASP A 15 9.69 -20.27 9.36
N PHE A 16 10.18 -20.55 8.15
CA PHE A 16 10.14 -19.61 7.04
C PHE A 16 8.71 -19.47 6.47
N ARG A 17 8.35 -18.27 6.10
CA ARG A 17 7.16 -18.03 5.28
C ARG A 17 7.41 -18.46 3.84
N LYS A 18 6.33 -18.59 3.04
CA LYS A 18 6.39 -18.95 1.62
C LYS A 18 7.43 -18.12 0.87
N GLY A 19 8.37 -18.77 0.21
CA GLY A 19 9.42 -18.17 -0.61
C GLY A 19 10.62 -17.63 0.16
N GLN A 20 10.57 -17.44 1.49
CA GLN A 20 11.69 -16.90 2.25
C GLN A 20 12.89 -17.87 2.28
N GLU A 21 12.66 -19.15 2.54
CA GLU A 21 13.75 -20.14 2.59
C GLU A 21 14.47 -20.25 1.24
N THR A 22 13.71 -20.27 0.14
CA THR A 22 14.27 -20.30 -1.22
C THR A 22 15.09 -19.03 -1.52
N ALA A 23 14.64 -17.85 -1.07
CA ALA A 23 15.37 -16.59 -1.22
C ALA A 23 16.71 -16.61 -0.45
N VAL A 24 16.67 -17.09 0.79
CA VAL A 24 17.85 -17.24 1.64
C VAL A 24 18.86 -18.19 1.01
N ASP A 25 18.41 -19.37 0.55
CA ASP A 25 19.30 -20.38 -0.09
C ASP A 25 19.91 -19.86 -1.39
N CYS A 26 19.14 -19.12 -2.19
CA CYS A 26 19.62 -18.49 -3.41
C CYS A 26 20.80 -17.55 -3.12
N LEU A 27 20.62 -16.61 -2.20
CA LEU A 27 21.66 -15.64 -1.83
C LEU A 27 22.89 -16.31 -1.19
N LEU A 28 22.69 -17.33 -0.34
CA LEU A 28 23.78 -18.10 0.28
C LEU A 28 24.56 -18.93 -0.76
N SER A 29 23.93 -19.33 -1.86
CA SER A 29 24.60 -20.05 -2.95
C SER A 29 25.42 -19.13 -3.89
N GLY A 30 25.42 -17.82 -3.65
CA GLY A 30 26.12 -16.85 -4.50
C GLY A 30 25.36 -16.48 -5.77
N ARG A 31 24.07 -16.80 -5.89
CA ARG A 31 23.24 -16.47 -7.04
C ARG A 31 22.42 -15.21 -6.79
N ASP A 32 22.32 -14.33 -7.79
CA ASP A 32 21.49 -13.14 -7.73
C ASP A 32 20.00 -13.48 -7.57
N LEU A 33 19.28 -12.60 -6.91
CA LEU A 33 17.86 -12.78 -6.60
C LEU A 33 17.04 -11.57 -7.04
N MET A 34 15.92 -11.82 -7.73
CA MET A 34 14.82 -10.87 -7.90
C MET A 34 13.61 -11.36 -7.10
N SER A 35 13.21 -10.62 -6.08
CA SER A 35 12.13 -11.04 -5.17
C SER A 35 11.01 -10.02 -5.14
N VAL A 36 9.79 -10.48 -5.49
CA VAL A 36 8.54 -9.73 -5.36
C VAL A 36 7.72 -10.38 -4.24
N MET A 37 7.63 -9.68 -3.12
CA MET A 37 6.90 -10.13 -1.93
C MET A 37 6.06 -8.99 -1.37
N PRO A 38 4.81 -9.23 -0.96
CA PRO A 38 3.94 -8.16 -0.44
C PRO A 38 4.52 -7.52 0.82
N THR A 39 4.06 -6.31 1.12
CA THR A 39 4.40 -5.64 2.38
C THR A 39 3.94 -6.51 3.55
N GLY A 40 4.80 -6.68 4.57
CA GLY A 40 4.51 -7.56 5.71
C GLY A 40 4.79 -9.05 5.48
N ALA A 41 5.21 -9.48 4.28
CA ALA A 41 5.62 -10.87 4.04
C ALA A 41 6.98 -11.23 4.67
N GLY A 42 7.70 -10.26 5.22
CA GLY A 42 9.01 -10.46 5.85
C GLY A 42 10.17 -10.46 4.85
N LYS A 43 10.12 -9.59 3.84
CA LYS A 43 11.23 -9.35 2.88
C LYS A 43 12.58 -9.15 3.56
N SER A 44 12.60 -8.39 4.66
CA SER A 44 13.84 -8.05 5.37
C SER A 44 14.58 -9.30 5.87
N VAL A 45 13.89 -10.31 6.35
CA VAL A 45 14.49 -11.58 6.80
C VAL A 45 15.22 -12.29 5.66
N CYS A 46 14.71 -12.19 4.41
CA CYS A 46 15.30 -12.85 3.26
C CYS A 46 16.73 -12.39 2.94
N TYR A 47 17.10 -11.15 3.31
CA TYR A 47 18.46 -10.65 3.12
C TYR A 47 19.22 -10.47 4.44
N GLN A 48 18.53 -10.21 5.54
CA GLN A 48 19.18 -10.06 6.85
C GLN A 48 19.77 -11.39 7.34
N LEU A 49 19.06 -12.49 7.16
CA LEU A 49 19.55 -13.81 7.57
C LEU A 49 20.79 -14.25 6.77
N PRO A 50 20.83 -14.20 5.42
CA PRO A 50 22.05 -14.44 4.66
C PRO A 50 23.18 -13.51 5.03
N ALA A 51 22.90 -12.23 5.28
CA ALA A 51 23.91 -11.27 5.70
C ALA A 51 24.65 -11.69 6.98
N LEU A 52 23.97 -12.36 7.91
CA LEU A 52 24.59 -12.87 9.14
C LEU A 52 25.43 -14.13 8.91
N MET A 53 25.14 -14.89 7.85
CA MET A 53 25.79 -16.16 7.53
C MET A 53 26.99 -16.00 6.58
N LEU A 54 26.93 -15.03 5.66
CA LEU A 54 28.00 -14.74 4.71
C LEU A 54 29.22 -14.14 5.44
N GLU A 55 30.41 -14.38 4.93
CA GLU A 55 31.61 -13.66 5.36
C GLU A 55 31.56 -12.21 4.89
N GLY A 56 32.27 -11.30 5.60
CA GLY A 56 32.31 -9.89 5.22
C GLY A 56 31.03 -9.14 5.59
N MET A 57 30.72 -8.10 4.83
CA MET A 57 29.67 -7.12 5.09
C MET A 57 28.57 -7.17 4.02
N THR A 58 27.35 -6.86 4.42
CA THR A 58 26.22 -6.65 3.50
C THR A 58 25.83 -5.18 3.48
N LEU A 59 25.72 -4.61 2.28
CA LEU A 59 25.15 -3.28 2.05
C LEU A 59 23.69 -3.42 1.65
N VAL A 60 22.81 -2.65 2.31
CA VAL A 60 21.40 -2.58 1.97
C VAL A 60 21.09 -1.18 1.45
N VAL A 61 20.91 -1.05 0.15
CA VAL A 61 20.54 0.20 -0.49
C VAL A 61 19.03 0.41 -0.31
N SER A 62 18.67 1.51 0.36
CA SER A 62 17.27 1.84 0.65
C SER A 62 16.98 3.31 0.35
N PRO A 63 15.78 3.66 -0.17
CA PRO A 63 15.48 5.02 -0.61
C PRO A 63 15.09 5.96 0.53
N LEU A 64 15.03 5.47 1.78
CA LEU A 64 14.31 6.13 2.86
C LEU A 64 15.07 6.17 4.17
N ILE A 65 15.39 7.39 4.59
CA ILE A 65 16.18 7.68 5.80
C ILE A 65 15.54 7.05 7.05
N SER A 66 14.23 7.24 7.22
CA SER A 66 13.50 6.72 8.39
C SER A 66 13.49 5.19 8.43
N LEU A 67 13.25 4.54 7.27
CA LEU A 67 13.25 3.08 7.18
C LEU A 67 14.62 2.48 7.52
N MET A 68 15.69 3.09 7.03
CA MET A 68 17.05 2.65 7.34
C MET A 68 17.32 2.68 8.85
N LYS A 69 16.93 3.77 9.51
CA LYS A 69 17.06 3.91 10.97
C LYS A 69 16.24 2.85 11.71
N ASP A 70 14.98 2.68 11.34
CA ASP A 70 14.09 1.70 11.98
C ASP A 70 14.56 0.26 11.79
N GLN A 71 15.01 -0.11 10.60
CA GLN A 71 15.55 -1.43 10.30
C GLN A 71 16.86 -1.69 11.06
N ALA A 72 17.77 -0.72 11.09
CA ALA A 72 19.02 -0.83 11.86
C ALA A 72 18.74 -0.96 13.36
N MET A 73 17.85 -0.14 13.92
CA MET A 73 17.46 -0.21 15.33
C MET A 73 16.81 -1.54 15.68
N SER A 74 15.94 -2.06 14.82
CA SER A 74 15.32 -3.38 15.01
C SER A 74 16.35 -4.51 15.06
N LEU A 75 17.34 -4.47 14.17
CA LEU A 75 18.45 -5.43 14.17
C LEU A 75 19.29 -5.33 15.44
N ILE A 76 19.62 -4.10 15.89
CA ILE A 76 20.38 -3.86 17.14
C ILE A 76 19.59 -4.39 18.36
N GLN A 77 18.26 -4.23 18.38
CA GLN A 77 17.41 -4.79 19.43
C GLN A 77 17.42 -6.32 19.44
N ASN A 78 17.60 -6.94 18.28
CA ASN A 78 17.74 -8.39 18.15
C ASN A 78 19.21 -8.87 18.34
N GLY A 79 20.13 -7.99 18.78
CA GLY A 79 21.52 -8.33 19.04
C GLY A 79 22.44 -8.35 17.83
N VAL A 80 21.96 -7.87 16.67
CA VAL A 80 22.74 -7.81 15.43
C VAL A 80 23.49 -6.48 15.32
N LYS A 81 24.76 -6.53 14.93
CA LYS A 81 25.59 -5.34 14.69
C LYS A 81 25.23 -4.71 13.34
N ALA A 82 24.44 -3.64 13.35
CA ALA A 82 23.99 -2.91 12.17
C ALA A 82 24.21 -1.40 12.32
N ALA A 83 24.33 -0.71 11.19
CA ALA A 83 24.41 0.75 11.12
C ALA A 83 23.64 1.29 9.90
N PHE A 84 23.50 2.61 9.82
CA PHE A 84 22.97 3.29 8.65
C PHE A 84 23.83 4.49 8.27
N LEU A 85 23.88 4.80 6.96
CA LEU A 85 24.63 5.91 6.37
C LEU A 85 23.70 6.69 5.42
N ASN A 86 23.25 7.85 5.86
CA ASN A 86 22.35 8.70 5.10
C ASN A 86 22.62 10.21 5.36
N SER A 87 21.77 11.09 4.85
CA SER A 87 21.93 12.54 4.99
C SER A 87 21.52 13.10 6.36
N SER A 88 20.92 12.31 7.24
CA SER A 88 20.54 12.77 8.59
C SER A 88 21.69 12.74 9.58
N LEU A 89 22.80 12.05 9.25
CA LEU A 89 24.00 12.02 10.07
C LEU A 89 24.83 13.28 9.87
N SER A 90 25.35 13.83 10.95
CA SER A 90 26.39 14.84 10.88
C SER A 90 27.65 14.27 10.23
N SER A 91 28.52 15.13 9.72
CA SER A 91 29.79 14.70 9.11
C SER A 91 30.65 13.90 10.10
N GLU A 92 30.62 14.23 11.39
CA GLU A 92 31.35 13.53 12.42
C GLU A 92 30.81 12.12 12.67
N GLU A 93 29.48 11.99 12.85
CA GLU A 93 28.80 10.69 13.02
C GLU A 93 28.99 9.79 11.79
N TYR A 94 28.93 10.37 10.59
CA TYR A 94 29.17 9.65 9.34
C TYR A 94 30.59 9.07 9.30
N MET A 95 31.61 9.89 9.57
CA MET A 95 33.00 9.45 9.57
C MET A 95 33.31 8.46 10.71
N GLN A 96 32.68 8.63 11.87
CA GLN A 96 32.80 7.67 12.97
C GLN A 96 32.20 6.32 12.59
N THR A 97 31.01 6.31 11.97
CA THR A 97 30.36 5.07 11.52
C THR A 97 31.20 4.36 10.46
N LEU A 98 31.79 5.09 9.51
CA LEU A 98 32.71 4.50 8.52
C LEU A 98 33.97 3.90 9.16
N ARG A 99 34.58 4.56 10.17
CA ARG A 99 35.73 4.01 10.89
C ARG A 99 35.37 2.71 11.62
N MET A 100 34.25 2.70 12.34
CA MET A 100 33.76 1.49 13.00
C MET A 100 33.45 0.36 12.01
N ALA A 101 32.90 0.71 10.84
CA ALA A 101 32.65 -0.24 9.77
C ALA A 101 33.95 -0.84 9.22
N TRP A 102 35.00 -0.01 9.12
CA TRP A 102 36.33 -0.44 8.72
C TRP A 102 36.94 -1.45 9.69
N ASP A 103 36.71 -1.25 10.99
CA ASP A 103 37.18 -2.16 12.06
C ASP A 103 36.28 -3.42 12.16
N GLY A 104 35.36 -3.64 11.22
CA GLY A 104 34.50 -4.81 11.18
C GLY A 104 33.40 -4.81 12.24
N ALA A 105 33.05 -3.63 12.78
CA ALA A 105 32.04 -3.53 13.84
C ALA A 105 30.63 -3.90 13.36
N TYR A 106 30.35 -3.80 12.06
CA TYR A 106 29.01 -3.99 11.51
C TYR A 106 28.94 -5.13 10.49
N LYS A 107 27.86 -5.88 10.55
CA LYS A 107 27.55 -6.97 9.61
C LYS A 107 26.64 -6.50 8.48
N ILE A 108 25.76 -5.55 8.79
CA ILE A 108 24.79 -4.97 7.87
C ILE A 108 24.88 -3.45 7.97
N ILE A 109 25.02 -2.78 6.82
CA ILE A 109 24.98 -1.32 6.72
C ILE A 109 23.89 -0.93 5.73
N PHE A 110 22.91 -0.16 6.20
CA PHE A 110 21.92 0.49 5.36
C PHE A 110 22.51 1.77 4.78
N VAL A 111 22.38 1.98 3.49
CA VAL A 111 22.97 3.13 2.79
C VAL A 111 21.98 3.78 1.85
N ALA A 112 21.93 5.11 1.87
CA ALA A 112 21.16 5.88 0.88
C ALA A 112 21.86 5.81 -0.50
N PRO A 113 21.11 5.68 -1.61
CA PRO A 113 21.69 5.52 -2.94
C PRO A 113 22.62 6.69 -3.34
N GLU A 114 22.33 7.91 -2.87
CA GLU A 114 23.14 9.11 -3.13
C GLU A 114 24.54 9.04 -2.49
N ARG A 115 24.74 8.16 -1.49
CA ARG A 115 26.04 7.97 -0.84
C ARG A 115 26.98 7.06 -1.63
N LEU A 116 26.43 6.22 -2.50
CA LEU A 116 27.22 5.25 -3.27
C LEU A 116 28.25 5.92 -4.20
N GLU A 117 28.02 7.15 -4.63
CA GLU A 117 28.89 7.92 -5.52
C GLU A 117 29.94 8.77 -4.77
N THR A 118 29.85 8.88 -3.44
CA THR A 118 30.80 9.68 -2.69
C THR A 118 32.17 8.99 -2.63
N GLU A 119 33.26 9.76 -2.87
CA GLU A 119 34.63 9.21 -2.86
C GLU A 119 34.95 8.45 -1.57
N SER A 120 34.55 9.01 -0.42
CA SER A 120 34.81 8.39 0.89
C SER A 120 34.12 7.04 1.04
N PHE A 121 32.90 6.89 0.50
CA PHE A 121 32.18 5.62 0.56
C PHE A 121 32.69 4.60 -0.47
N LEU A 122 33.04 5.05 -1.68
CA LEU A 122 33.66 4.20 -2.71
C LEU A 122 35.00 3.64 -2.22
N ASP A 123 35.85 4.48 -1.63
CA ASP A 123 37.13 4.06 -1.05
C ASP A 123 36.94 3.05 0.08
N PHE A 124 35.97 3.30 0.96
CA PHE A 124 35.56 2.36 2.00
C PHE A 124 35.12 1.02 1.40
N ALA A 125 34.21 1.04 0.43
CA ALA A 125 33.65 -0.17 -0.17
C ALA A 125 34.69 -1.00 -0.93
N LYS A 126 35.63 -0.35 -1.63
CA LYS A 126 36.72 -1.03 -2.35
C LYS A 126 37.74 -1.72 -1.45
N ARG A 127 37.89 -1.27 -0.22
CA ARG A 127 38.88 -1.82 0.74
C ARG A 127 38.28 -2.84 1.72
N ASN A 128 36.96 -3.02 1.69
CA ASN A 128 36.25 -3.96 2.55
C ASN A 128 35.62 -5.09 1.72
N LYS A 129 35.51 -6.27 2.31
CA LYS A 129 34.83 -7.39 1.68
C LYS A 129 33.32 -7.18 1.73
N ILE A 130 32.72 -6.74 0.61
CA ILE A 130 31.29 -6.64 0.44
C ILE A 130 30.81 -7.96 -0.18
N SER A 131 30.12 -8.78 0.60
CA SER A 131 29.69 -10.11 0.16
C SER A 131 28.33 -10.09 -0.51
N MET A 132 27.49 -9.11 -0.14
CA MET A 132 26.15 -8.97 -0.70
C MET A 132 25.75 -7.49 -0.79
N VAL A 133 25.13 -7.12 -1.89
CA VAL A 133 24.41 -5.85 -2.05
C VAL A 133 22.91 -6.16 -2.19
N THR A 134 22.12 -5.63 -1.29
CA THR A 134 20.66 -5.74 -1.34
C THR A 134 20.06 -4.41 -1.75
N VAL A 135 19.16 -4.43 -2.73
CA VAL A 135 18.42 -3.26 -3.20
C VAL A 135 16.98 -3.39 -2.70
N ASP A 136 16.65 -2.64 -1.67
CA ASP A 136 15.27 -2.56 -1.16
C ASP A 136 14.48 -1.54 -1.98
N GLU A 137 13.16 -1.76 -2.09
CA GLU A 137 12.26 -1.02 -2.98
C GLU A 137 12.83 -0.91 -4.42
N ALA A 138 13.32 -2.04 -4.95
CA ALA A 138 14.02 -2.10 -6.23
C ALA A 138 13.21 -1.54 -7.42
N HIS A 139 11.88 -1.40 -7.29
CA HIS A 139 11.04 -0.75 -8.30
C HIS A 139 11.42 0.73 -8.53
N CYS A 140 12.16 1.35 -7.59
CA CYS A 140 12.67 2.72 -7.73
C CYS A 140 13.71 2.88 -8.86
N VAL A 141 14.35 1.80 -9.32
CA VAL A 141 15.30 1.85 -10.45
C VAL A 141 14.59 1.97 -11.80
N SER A 142 13.32 1.58 -11.87
CA SER A 142 12.57 1.50 -13.11
C SER A 142 11.78 2.78 -13.39
N GLN A 143 11.95 3.37 -14.58
CA GLN A 143 11.11 4.47 -15.05
C GLN A 143 9.63 4.07 -15.22
N TRP A 144 9.37 2.78 -15.32
CA TRP A 144 8.02 2.21 -15.37
C TRP A 144 7.48 1.89 -13.98
N GLY A 145 8.31 2.03 -12.95
CA GLY A 145 7.94 1.87 -11.55
C GLY A 145 7.06 3.01 -11.04
N GLN A 146 6.53 2.83 -9.86
CA GLN A 146 5.61 3.80 -9.25
C GLN A 146 6.34 5.03 -8.68
N ASP A 147 7.60 4.86 -8.27
CA ASP A 147 8.41 5.87 -7.59
C ASP A 147 9.86 5.85 -8.11
N PHE A 148 10.01 6.19 -9.39
CA PHE A 148 11.31 6.24 -10.03
C PHE A 148 12.24 7.25 -9.33
N ARG A 149 13.46 6.80 -9.04
CA ARG A 149 14.53 7.62 -8.42
C ARG A 149 15.79 7.55 -9.25
N PRO A 150 16.24 8.67 -9.85
CA PRO A 150 17.46 8.68 -10.67
C PRO A 150 18.70 8.14 -9.95
N SER A 151 18.84 8.38 -8.64
CA SER A 151 19.96 7.87 -7.83
C SER A 151 20.08 6.34 -7.80
N TYR A 152 19.00 5.61 -8.05
CA TYR A 152 19.04 4.15 -8.14
C TYR A 152 19.74 3.64 -9.40
N LEU A 153 19.83 4.44 -10.47
CA LEU A 153 20.55 4.06 -11.70
C LEU A 153 22.06 3.90 -11.46
N HIS A 154 22.61 4.52 -10.42
CA HIS A 154 24.03 4.46 -10.08
C HIS A 154 24.43 3.19 -9.31
N ILE A 155 23.47 2.37 -8.86
CA ILE A 155 23.73 1.14 -8.09
C ILE A 155 24.52 0.13 -8.94
N SER A 156 24.19 -0.03 -10.21
CA SER A 156 24.91 -0.94 -11.12
C SER A 156 26.37 -0.54 -11.26
N SER A 157 26.64 0.75 -11.55
CA SER A 157 28.01 1.28 -11.66
C SER A 157 28.81 1.14 -10.37
N PHE A 158 28.16 1.31 -9.22
CA PHE A 158 28.77 1.07 -7.91
C PHE A 158 29.18 -0.40 -7.76
N ILE A 159 28.30 -1.36 -8.09
CA ILE A 159 28.59 -2.80 -8.02
C ILE A 159 29.78 -3.16 -8.94
N GLU A 160 29.81 -2.62 -10.14
CA GLU A 160 30.90 -2.83 -11.12
C GLU A 160 32.23 -2.25 -10.65
N ALA A 161 32.23 -1.20 -9.82
CA ALA A 161 33.43 -0.57 -9.30
C ALA A 161 34.07 -1.33 -8.12
N LEU A 162 33.40 -2.34 -7.55
CA LEU A 162 33.94 -3.16 -6.46
C LEU A 162 34.99 -4.16 -6.96
N PRO A 163 36.05 -4.46 -6.17
CA PRO A 163 37.08 -5.40 -6.57
C PRO A 163 36.58 -6.82 -6.85
N GLU A 164 35.59 -7.27 -6.09
CA GLU A 164 34.87 -8.53 -6.28
C GLU A 164 33.39 -8.24 -6.38
N ARG A 165 32.73 -8.79 -7.39
CA ARG A 165 31.29 -8.60 -7.54
C ARG A 165 30.52 -9.32 -6.42
N PRO A 166 29.77 -8.61 -5.59
CA PRO A 166 28.95 -9.22 -4.55
C PRO A 166 27.73 -9.92 -5.15
N VAL A 167 27.09 -10.79 -4.37
CA VAL A 167 25.75 -11.30 -4.69
C VAL A 167 24.76 -10.14 -4.62
N VAL A 168 23.86 -10.03 -5.59
CA VAL A 168 22.86 -8.94 -5.63
C VAL A 168 21.46 -9.47 -5.38
N GLY A 169 20.79 -8.92 -4.36
CA GLY A 169 19.39 -9.20 -4.06
C GLY A 169 18.51 -7.98 -4.31
N ALA A 170 17.59 -8.06 -5.27
CA ALA A 170 16.61 -7.01 -5.54
C ALA A 170 15.25 -7.37 -4.93
N PHE A 171 14.72 -6.49 -4.07
CA PHE A 171 13.48 -6.71 -3.32
C PHE A 171 12.48 -5.59 -3.57
N THR A 172 11.22 -5.96 -3.83
CA THR A 172 10.12 -5.01 -3.95
C THR A 172 8.80 -5.62 -3.49
N ALA A 173 7.83 -4.76 -3.13
CA ALA A 173 6.48 -5.21 -2.82
C ALA A 173 5.59 -5.30 -4.06
N THR A 174 5.84 -4.48 -5.07
CA THR A 174 4.98 -4.31 -6.25
C THR A 174 5.86 -4.20 -7.50
N ALA A 175 5.68 -5.12 -8.43
CA ALA A 175 6.32 -5.02 -9.74
C ALA A 175 5.53 -5.84 -10.77
N THR A 176 5.05 -5.17 -11.81
CA THR A 176 4.51 -5.83 -13.01
C THR A 176 5.64 -6.49 -13.79
N ASP A 177 5.31 -7.38 -14.72
CA ASP A 177 6.31 -8.08 -15.56
C ASP A 177 7.29 -7.10 -16.20
N LYS A 178 6.78 -6.01 -16.76
CA LYS A 178 7.61 -4.97 -17.39
C LYS A 178 8.58 -4.31 -16.41
N VAL A 179 8.13 -4.04 -15.19
CA VAL A 179 8.96 -3.44 -14.13
C VAL A 179 10.04 -4.44 -13.70
N ARG A 180 9.71 -5.74 -13.58
CA ARG A 180 10.67 -6.78 -13.19
C ARG A 180 11.79 -6.92 -14.21
N GLU A 181 11.46 -6.96 -15.50
CA GLU A 181 12.47 -7.02 -16.57
C GLU A 181 13.39 -5.79 -16.55
N ASP A 182 12.82 -4.60 -16.33
CA ASP A 182 13.61 -3.37 -16.25
C ASP A 182 14.53 -3.37 -15.01
N ILE A 183 14.06 -3.80 -13.84
CA ILE A 183 14.88 -3.95 -12.62
C ILE A 183 16.08 -4.86 -12.90
N LYS A 184 15.87 -6.05 -13.49
CA LYS A 184 16.93 -7.01 -13.80
C LYS A 184 18.00 -6.38 -14.69
N LYS A 185 17.56 -5.63 -15.69
CA LYS A 185 18.44 -4.94 -16.64
C LYS A 185 19.21 -3.79 -15.97
N GLN A 186 18.52 -2.90 -15.27
CA GLN A 186 19.12 -1.69 -14.70
C GLN A 186 20.10 -1.99 -13.55
N LEU A 187 19.84 -3.04 -12.77
CA LEU A 187 20.74 -3.48 -11.69
C LEU A 187 21.83 -4.44 -12.17
N GLY A 188 21.84 -4.84 -13.45
CA GLY A 188 22.84 -5.77 -13.99
C GLY A 188 22.81 -7.14 -13.28
N LEU A 189 21.61 -7.68 -12.99
CA LEU A 189 21.48 -8.98 -12.34
C LEU A 189 21.90 -10.11 -13.29
N ILE A 190 22.74 -11.02 -12.80
CA ILE A 190 23.27 -12.15 -13.58
C ILE A 190 22.44 -13.40 -13.30
N THR A 191 21.70 -13.88 -14.28
CA THR A 191 20.84 -15.08 -14.19
C THR A 191 20.11 -15.21 -12.85
N PRO A 192 19.38 -14.16 -12.42
CA PRO A 192 18.76 -14.13 -11.08
C PRO A 192 17.73 -15.24 -10.93
N LEU A 193 17.59 -15.76 -9.72
CA LEU A 193 16.39 -16.49 -9.35
C LEU A 193 15.26 -15.48 -9.17
N GLU A 194 14.12 -15.73 -9.81
CA GLU A 194 12.94 -14.88 -9.64
C GLU A 194 11.95 -15.57 -8.68
N ILE A 195 11.58 -14.85 -7.61
CA ILE A 195 10.62 -15.34 -6.62
C ILE A 195 9.47 -14.36 -6.54
N ILE A 196 8.27 -14.84 -6.83
CA ILE A 196 7.02 -14.12 -6.66
C ILE A 196 6.16 -14.91 -5.69
N THR A 197 5.96 -14.40 -4.48
CA THR A 197 5.22 -15.15 -3.44
C THR A 197 3.71 -14.94 -3.49
N GLY A 198 3.26 -14.08 -4.40
CA GLY A 198 1.90 -13.59 -4.51
C GLY A 198 1.72 -12.21 -3.87
N PHE A 199 0.56 -11.64 -4.11
CA PHE A 199 0.18 -10.32 -3.59
C PHE A 199 -0.94 -10.40 -2.56
N ASP A 200 -1.47 -11.59 -2.27
CA ASP A 200 -2.59 -11.70 -1.34
C ASP A 200 -2.21 -11.39 0.10
N ARG A 201 -3.05 -10.60 0.74
CA ARG A 201 -3.01 -10.21 2.15
C ARG A 201 -4.35 -10.57 2.79
N PRO A 202 -4.55 -11.86 3.19
CA PRO A 202 -5.86 -12.35 3.65
C PRO A 202 -6.35 -11.65 4.92
N ASN A 203 -5.47 -11.07 5.71
CA ASN A 203 -5.79 -10.33 6.92
C ASN A 203 -6.31 -8.89 6.66
N LEU A 204 -6.28 -8.39 5.43
CA LEU A 204 -6.81 -7.06 5.09
C LEU A 204 -8.25 -7.16 4.60
N PHE A 205 -9.13 -6.32 5.12
CA PHE A 205 -10.49 -6.15 4.63
C PHE A 205 -10.58 -4.90 3.74
N PHE A 206 -10.92 -5.07 2.46
CA PHE A 206 -11.03 -3.97 1.51
C PHE A 206 -12.46 -3.48 1.40
N GLN A 207 -12.64 -2.15 1.49
CA GLN A 207 -13.95 -1.51 1.34
C GLN A 207 -13.83 -0.23 0.53
N VAL A 208 -14.76 -0.02 -0.42
CA VAL A 208 -14.96 1.25 -1.12
C VAL A 208 -16.31 1.83 -0.72
N ILE A 209 -16.29 3.09 -0.24
CA ILE A 209 -17.48 3.84 0.14
C ILE A 209 -17.64 5.03 -0.81
N HIS A 210 -18.72 5.07 -1.58
CA HIS A 210 -19.04 6.20 -2.43
C HIS A 210 -19.61 7.34 -1.58
N ALA A 211 -18.82 8.38 -1.34
CA ALA A 211 -19.19 9.52 -0.52
C ALA A 211 -18.94 10.85 -1.25
N PRO A 212 -19.96 11.66 -1.53
CA PRO A 212 -19.76 13.03 -1.97
C PRO A 212 -18.86 13.81 -0.99
N ASN A 213 -18.07 14.77 -1.49
CA ASN A 213 -17.12 15.50 -0.65
C ASN A 213 -17.75 16.11 0.62
N LYS A 214 -18.99 16.62 0.52
CA LYS A 214 -19.74 17.18 1.67
C LYS A 214 -20.05 16.14 2.76
N ASN A 215 -20.11 14.85 2.43
CA ASN A 215 -20.46 13.77 3.32
C ASN A 215 -19.22 13.03 3.88
N LYS A 216 -18.06 13.14 3.23
CA LYS A 216 -16.81 12.49 3.69
C LYS A 216 -16.47 12.78 5.17
N PRO A 217 -16.65 14.02 5.72
CA PRO A 217 -16.38 14.28 7.12
C PRO A 217 -17.24 13.49 8.10
N TYR A 218 -18.49 13.22 7.74
CA TYR A 218 -19.41 12.41 8.58
C TYR A 218 -19.02 10.93 8.54
N VAL A 219 -18.74 10.41 7.33
CA VAL A 219 -18.27 9.02 7.15
C VAL A 219 -16.94 8.81 7.88
N LEU A 220 -16.02 9.77 7.81
CA LEU A 220 -14.75 9.71 8.55
C LEU A 220 -14.99 9.61 10.06
N LYS A 221 -15.90 10.43 10.61
CA LYS A 221 -16.26 10.37 12.04
C LYS A 221 -16.73 8.98 12.43
N GLU A 222 -17.68 8.41 11.70
CA GLU A 222 -18.21 7.07 11.98
C GLU A 222 -17.12 5.98 11.93
N LEU A 223 -16.20 6.08 10.97
CA LEU A 223 -15.06 5.16 10.87
C LEU A 223 -14.10 5.32 12.04
N LEU A 224 -13.78 6.56 12.46
CA LEU A 224 -12.90 6.82 13.59
C LEU A 224 -13.50 6.37 14.93
N ASP A 225 -14.82 6.51 15.10
CA ASP A 225 -15.56 6.00 16.25
C ASP A 225 -15.53 4.46 16.28
N ARG A 226 -15.76 3.84 15.12
CA ARG A 226 -15.69 2.37 14.93
C ARG A 226 -14.31 1.80 15.24
N PHE A 227 -13.24 2.52 14.89
CA PHE A 227 -11.85 2.11 15.08
C PHE A 227 -11.20 2.76 16.29
N SER A 228 -12.00 3.10 17.33
CA SER A 228 -11.55 3.88 18.49
C SER A 228 -10.42 3.23 19.31
N ASP A 229 -10.30 1.92 19.27
CA ASP A 229 -9.32 1.10 19.98
C ASP A 229 -8.04 0.78 19.16
N ARG A 230 -7.95 1.28 17.91
CA ARG A 230 -6.87 0.96 16.97
C ARG A 230 -6.13 2.19 16.46
N ASN A 231 -4.83 2.03 16.21
CA ASN A 231 -4.03 3.02 15.50
C ASN A 231 -4.31 2.97 14.01
N GLY A 232 -4.27 4.10 13.32
CA GLY A 232 -4.51 4.12 11.89
C GLY A 232 -3.94 5.31 11.15
N ILE A 233 -4.02 5.22 9.82
CA ILE A 233 -3.54 6.25 8.90
C ILE A 233 -4.72 6.72 8.05
N VAL A 234 -4.84 8.03 7.87
CA VAL A 234 -5.81 8.66 6.95
C VAL A 234 -5.03 9.35 5.84
N TYR A 235 -5.07 8.78 4.64
CA TYR A 235 -4.41 9.35 3.46
C TYR A 235 -5.30 10.37 2.76
N CYS A 236 -4.72 11.54 2.47
CA CYS A 236 -5.34 12.65 1.75
C CYS A 236 -4.60 12.94 0.45
N SER A 237 -5.32 13.37 -0.59
CA SER A 237 -4.73 13.63 -1.91
C SER A 237 -3.94 14.92 -1.99
N THR A 238 -4.17 15.89 -1.09
CA THR A 238 -3.51 17.22 -1.10
C THR A 238 -3.14 17.69 0.30
N ARG A 239 -2.14 18.58 0.40
CA ARG A 239 -1.73 19.24 1.67
C ARG A 239 -2.91 19.90 2.35
N LYS A 240 -3.67 20.75 1.62
CA LYS A 240 -4.86 21.42 2.14
C LYS A 240 -5.90 20.46 2.70
N GLN A 241 -6.14 19.34 2.03
CA GLN A 241 -7.06 18.32 2.51
C GLN A 241 -6.53 17.65 3.80
N THR A 242 -5.21 17.41 3.90
CA THR A 242 -4.57 16.87 5.10
C THR A 242 -4.79 17.80 6.29
N GLU A 243 -4.54 19.09 6.14
CA GLU A 243 -4.76 20.09 7.20
C GLU A 243 -6.23 20.15 7.64
N GLN A 244 -7.17 20.15 6.70
CA GLN A 244 -8.61 20.16 7.00
C GLN A 244 -9.06 18.90 7.77
N VAL A 245 -8.60 17.73 7.34
CA VAL A 245 -8.92 16.45 7.98
C VAL A 245 -8.26 16.38 9.36
N TYR A 246 -7.04 16.86 9.51
CA TYR A 246 -6.35 16.96 10.80
C TYR A 246 -7.12 17.81 11.80
N ILE A 247 -7.53 19.03 11.41
CA ILE A 247 -8.35 19.92 12.25
C ILE A 247 -9.64 19.20 12.67
N ARG A 248 -10.30 18.54 11.71
CA ARG A 248 -11.53 17.79 11.98
C ARG A 248 -11.33 16.66 12.99
N CYS A 249 -10.26 15.90 12.90
CA CYS A 249 -9.93 14.85 13.87
C CYS A 249 -9.68 15.42 15.27
N LYS A 250 -8.99 16.56 15.37
CA LYS A 250 -8.77 17.27 16.63
C LYS A 250 -10.09 17.75 17.27
N GLU A 251 -11.00 18.32 16.48
CA GLU A 251 -12.35 18.72 16.94
C GLU A 251 -13.15 17.54 17.48
N LEU A 252 -12.93 16.34 16.94
CA LEU A 252 -13.55 15.10 17.41
C LEU A 252 -12.87 14.51 18.66
N GLY A 253 -11.83 15.16 19.19
CA GLY A 253 -11.09 14.67 20.36
C GLY A 253 -10.18 13.46 20.07
N VAL A 254 -9.87 13.19 18.79
CA VAL A 254 -9.00 12.07 18.40
C VAL A 254 -7.53 12.49 18.52
N PRO A 255 -6.67 11.79 19.29
CA PRO A 255 -5.24 12.04 19.32
C PRO A 255 -4.63 11.87 17.92
N THR A 256 -4.32 12.97 17.27
CA THR A 256 -3.99 13.00 15.83
C THR A 256 -2.78 13.90 15.58
N VAL A 257 -1.92 13.45 14.68
CA VAL A 257 -0.82 14.22 14.07
C VAL A 257 -0.98 14.27 12.56
N MET A 258 -0.29 15.21 11.90
CA MET A 258 -0.33 15.32 10.44
C MET A 258 1.06 15.23 9.84
N TYR A 259 1.12 14.84 8.54
CA TYR A 259 2.37 14.74 7.82
C TYR A 259 2.19 15.06 6.33
N HIS A 260 2.90 16.06 5.83
CA HIS A 260 2.98 16.36 4.39
C HIS A 260 4.27 17.12 4.05
N ALA A 261 4.66 17.10 2.80
CA ALA A 261 5.92 17.69 2.32
C ALA A 261 6.02 19.24 2.45
N GLY A 262 4.95 19.92 2.88
CA GLY A 262 4.97 21.36 3.13
C GLY A 262 5.24 21.74 4.59
N MET A 263 5.42 20.75 5.48
CA MET A 263 5.82 20.98 6.88
C MET A 263 7.34 21.09 6.99
N ASP A 264 7.81 21.76 8.03
CA ASP A 264 9.22 21.78 8.38
C ASP A 264 9.74 20.41 8.80
N ASP A 265 11.03 20.18 8.63
CA ASP A 265 11.65 18.86 8.92
C ASP A 265 11.48 18.45 10.37
N THR A 266 11.57 19.41 11.30
CA THR A 266 11.36 19.18 12.74
C THR A 266 9.93 18.73 13.04
N ASP A 267 8.93 19.45 12.52
CA ASP A 267 7.52 19.10 12.71
C ASP A 267 7.16 17.75 12.10
N ARG A 268 7.77 17.42 10.94
CA ARG A 268 7.59 16.10 10.32
C ARG A 268 8.16 14.99 11.18
N MET A 269 9.35 15.21 11.74
CA MET A 269 10.01 14.24 12.61
C MET A 269 9.22 14.03 13.90
N GLU A 270 8.79 15.11 14.58
CA GLU A 270 7.98 15.03 15.80
C GLU A 270 6.63 14.33 15.55
N SER A 271 5.93 14.68 14.47
CA SER A 271 4.67 14.03 14.09
C SER A 271 4.84 12.53 13.81
N GLN A 272 5.93 12.17 13.13
CA GLN A 272 6.27 10.78 12.87
C GLN A 272 6.57 10.03 14.16
N GLU A 273 7.38 10.61 15.06
CA GLU A 273 7.68 10.02 16.35
C GLU A 273 6.44 9.85 17.21
N ASP A 274 5.58 10.87 17.31
CA ASP A 274 4.33 10.80 18.06
C ASP A 274 3.43 9.65 17.60
N PHE A 275 3.37 9.42 16.29
CA PHE A 275 2.63 8.29 15.76
C PHE A 275 3.34 6.95 16.00
N ILE A 276 4.66 6.88 15.83
CA ILE A 276 5.46 5.67 16.05
C ILE A 276 5.40 5.21 17.50
N TYR A 277 5.48 6.15 18.45
CA TYR A 277 5.46 5.87 19.89
C TYR A 277 4.05 5.79 20.50
N ASP A 278 3.00 5.73 19.67
CA ASP A 278 1.58 5.67 20.08
C ASP A 278 1.11 6.89 20.92
N ARG A 279 1.83 8.02 20.89
CA ARG A 279 1.38 9.29 21.47
C ARG A 279 0.21 9.89 20.68
N ALA A 280 0.19 9.62 19.38
CA ALA A 280 -0.95 9.91 18.52
C ALA A 280 -1.54 8.60 17.98
N ARG A 281 -2.87 8.47 18.02
CA ARG A 281 -3.61 7.31 17.52
C ARG A 281 -3.78 7.33 16.00
N VAL A 282 -3.93 8.51 15.42
CA VAL A 282 -4.20 8.69 13.99
C VAL A 282 -3.14 9.59 13.36
N MET A 283 -2.58 9.12 12.24
CA MET A 283 -1.76 9.93 11.35
C MET A 283 -2.62 10.38 10.17
N VAL A 284 -2.75 11.69 9.95
CA VAL A 284 -3.38 12.24 8.73
C VAL A 284 -2.28 12.73 7.80
N ALA A 285 -2.20 12.17 6.59
CA ALA A 285 -1.04 12.43 5.75
C ALA A 285 -1.34 12.44 4.24
N THR A 286 -0.45 13.06 3.48
CA THR A 286 -0.32 12.80 2.05
C THR A 286 0.52 11.53 1.82
N ASN A 287 0.65 11.10 0.56
CA ASN A 287 1.55 10.01 0.17
C ASN A 287 3.04 10.26 0.55
N ALA A 288 3.42 11.49 0.93
CA ALA A 288 4.74 11.78 1.48
C ALA A 288 5.01 11.02 2.79
N PHE A 289 3.97 10.72 3.57
CA PHE A 289 4.02 9.79 4.71
C PHE A 289 3.77 8.38 4.20
N GLY A 290 4.72 7.82 3.58
CA GLY A 290 4.42 6.57 2.94
C GLY A 290 5.59 5.62 2.96
N MET A 291 6.61 5.93 2.24
CA MET A 291 7.78 5.08 2.19
C MET A 291 8.54 5.18 3.51
N GLY A 292 8.95 4.06 4.10
CA GLY A 292 9.83 4.03 5.27
C GLY A 292 9.19 3.91 6.64
N ILE A 293 7.90 3.67 6.75
CA ILE A 293 7.28 3.43 8.06
C ILE A 293 7.03 1.96 8.24
N ASP A 294 7.69 1.40 9.23
CA ASP A 294 7.55 -0.03 9.60
C ASP A 294 6.80 -0.21 10.93
N LYS A 295 5.76 0.62 11.15
CA LYS A 295 4.87 0.47 12.30
C LYS A 295 3.96 -0.73 12.09
N SER A 296 4.16 -1.80 12.85
CA SER A 296 3.45 -3.07 12.66
C SER A 296 2.02 -3.07 13.19
N ASN A 297 1.69 -2.20 14.16
CA ASN A 297 0.40 -2.16 14.85
C ASN A 297 -0.62 -1.16 14.25
N VAL A 298 -0.58 -0.93 12.94
CA VAL A 298 -1.57 -0.14 12.22
C VAL A 298 -2.80 -1.01 11.94
N GLY A 299 -3.91 -0.74 12.62
CA GLY A 299 -5.14 -1.54 12.53
C GLY A 299 -6.11 -1.08 11.43
N PHE A 300 -5.94 0.12 10.89
CA PHE A 300 -6.73 0.59 9.75
C PHE A 300 -5.99 1.61 8.89
N VAL A 301 -6.34 1.64 7.60
CA VAL A 301 -5.96 2.68 6.65
C VAL A 301 -7.20 3.21 5.97
N ILE A 302 -7.43 4.51 6.06
CA ILE A 302 -8.54 5.20 5.39
C ILE A 302 -7.94 6.09 4.29
N HIS A 303 -8.36 5.88 3.06
CA HIS A 303 -8.11 6.83 1.98
C HIS A 303 -9.27 7.82 1.89
N TYR A 304 -9.04 9.04 2.38
CA TYR A 304 -10.03 10.12 2.33
C TYR A 304 -10.19 10.70 0.92
N GLY A 305 -9.19 10.54 0.07
CA GLY A 305 -9.19 10.80 -1.36
C GLY A 305 -8.70 9.58 -2.13
N MET A 306 -9.14 9.44 -3.39
CA MET A 306 -8.71 8.33 -4.24
C MET A 306 -7.21 8.40 -4.54
N PRO A 307 -6.43 7.31 -4.32
CA PRO A 307 -5.06 7.20 -4.77
C PRO A 307 -4.93 7.32 -6.28
N LYS A 308 -3.74 7.68 -6.76
CA LYS A 308 -3.49 7.88 -8.20
C LYS A 308 -3.44 6.58 -9.02
N SER A 309 -3.22 5.43 -8.37
CA SER A 309 -3.09 4.13 -9.03
C SER A 309 -3.37 2.96 -8.08
N PRO A 310 -3.68 1.75 -8.60
CA PRO A 310 -3.82 0.55 -7.80
C PRO A 310 -2.55 0.18 -7.04
N GLU A 311 -1.37 0.43 -7.60
CA GLU A 311 -0.09 0.18 -6.95
C GLU A 311 0.09 1.10 -5.71
N ALA A 312 -0.22 2.41 -5.86
CA ALA A 312 -0.18 3.35 -4.75
C ALA A 312 -1.15 2.93 -3.65
N TYR A 313 -2.39 2.61 -4.04
CA TYR A 313 -3.40 2.11 -3.11
C TYR A 313 -2.93 0.85 -2.36
N TYR A 314 -2.39 -0.14 -3.09
CA TYR A 314 -1.94 -1.39 -2.49
C TYR A 314 -0.77 -1.19 -1.51
N GLN A 315 0.19 -0.33 -1.83
CA GLN A 315 1.30 0.00 -0.93
C GLN A 315 0.83 0.74 0.33
N GLU A 316 -0.06 1.72 0.17
CA GLU A 316 -0.59 2.53 1.28
C GLU A 316 -1.52 1.69 2.17
N ALA A 317 -2.45 0.94 1.60
CA ALA A 317 -3.32 0.00 2.30
C ALA A 317 -2.53 -1.12 2.99
N GLY A 318 -1.46 -1.60 2.34
CA GLY A 318 -0.56 -2.64 2.85
C GLY A 318 0.22 -2.27 4.12
N ARG A 319 0.13 -1.00 4.60
CA ARG A 319 0.67 -0.59 5.89
C ARG A 319 -0.14 -1.12 7.06
N ALA A 320 -1.42 -1.40 6.83
CA ALA A 320 -2.28 -2.03 7.82
C ALA A 320 -1.89 -3.50 8.04
N GLY A 321 -2.05 -3.98 9.26
CA GLY A 321 -1.92 -5.38 9.63
C GLY A 321 -0.58 -6.03 9.26
N ARG A 322 0.54 -5.34 9.37
CA ARG A 322 1.88 -5.92 9.07
C ARG A 322 2.27 -7.04 10.02
N ASP A 323 1.76 -7.01 11.22
CA ASP A 323 1.91 -8.05 12.24
C ASP A 323 1.05 -9.29 11.97
N GLY A 324 0.23 -9.28 10.91
CA GLY A 324 -0.68 -10.37 10.55
C GLY A 324 -2.05 -10.27 11.20
N THR A 325 -2.29 -9.29 12.07
CA THR A 325 -3.61 -9.06 12.66
C THR A 325 -4.60 -8.54 11.61
N ALA A 326 -5.89 -8.77 11.85
CA ALA A 326 -6.95 -8.28 10.96
C ALA A 326 -6.97 -6.75 10.93
N ALA A 327 -7.04 -6.16 9.73
CA ALA A 327 -7.02 -4.72 9.55
C ALA A 327 -7.96 -4.26 8.41
N ASP A 328 -8.49 -3.04 8.56
CA ASP A 328 -9.44 -2.44 7.62
C ASP A 328 -8.76 -1.47 6.66
N CYS A 329 -9.05 -1.60 5.36
CA CYS A 329 -8.60 -0.71 4.29
C CYS A 329 -9.83 -0.08 3.62
N VAL A 330 -10.15 1.16 4.00
CA VAL A 330 -11.37 1.87 3.56
C VAL A 330 -11.00 2.99 2.60
N LEU A 331 -11.64 3.02 1.42
CA LEU A 331 -11.46 4.09 0.45
C LEU A 331 -12.76 4.89 0.30
N LEU A 332 -12.69 6.20 0.53
CA LEU A 332 -13.80 7.14 0.33
C LEU A 332 -13.70 7.73 -1.07
N TYR A 333 -14.48 7.20 -2.00
CA TYR A 333 -14.47 7.62 -3.39
C TYR A 333 -15.48 8.72 -3.68
N CYS A 334 -15.05 9.73 -4.42
CA CYS A 334 -15.88 10.74 -5.05
C CYS A 334 -15.44 10.95 -6.50
N PRO A 335 -16.34 11.08 -7.49
CA PRO A 335 -15.96 11.39 -8.88
C PRO A 335 -15.07 12.64 -9.01
N GLY A 336 -15.19 13.60 -8.09
CA GLY A 336 -14.33 14.79 -8.05
C GLY A 336 -12.85 14.48 -7.78
N ASP A 337 -12.53 13.34 -7.16
CA ASP A 337 -11.15 12.92 -6.89
C ASP A 337 -10.39 12.67 -8.21
N VAL A 338 -11.09 12.22 -9.26
CA VAL A 338 -10.54 12.00 -10.60
C VAL A 338 -10.01 13.30 -11.20
N ASN A 339 -10.76 14.40 -11.04
CA ASN A 339 -10.33 15.72 -11.54
C ASN A 339 -9.05 16.20 -10.85
N THR A 340 -8.92 15.92 -9.55
CA THR A 340 -7.70 16.24 -8.80
C THR A 340 -6.51 15.44 -9.33
N ALA A 341 -6.68 14.15 -9.58
CA ALA A 341 -5.62 13.30 -10.13
C ALA A 341 -5.24 13.73 -11.56
N GLU A 342 -6.20 14.02 -12.43
CA GLU A 342 -5.94 14.54 -13.78
C GLU A 342 -5.20 15.88 -13.75
N PHE A 343 -5.53 16.76 -12.81
CA PHE A 343 -4.80 18.02 -12.62
C PHE A 343 -3.32 17.76 -12.34
N PHE A 344 -2.98 16.81 -11.47
CA PHE A 344 -1.57 16.46 -11.19
C PHE A 344 -0.88 15.86 -12.41
N ILE A 345 -1.55 14.99 -13.17
CA ILE A 345 -0.97 14.41 -14.39
C ILE A 345 -0.69 15.51 -15.43
N ASN A 346 -1.62 16.44 -15.64
CA ASN A 346 -1.46 17.51 -16.62
C ASN A 346 -0.32 18.47 -16.25
N ASN A 347 -0.12 18.73 -14.95
CA ASN A 347 0.93 19.58 -14.41
C ASN A 347 2.21 18.81 -14.02
N MET A 348 2.37 17.59 -14.49
CA MET A 348 3.56 16.78 -14.23
C MET A 348 4.80 17.48 -14.81
N ALA A 349 5.78 17.77 -13.93
CA ALA A 349 7.05 18.36 -14.33
C ALA A 349 7.84 17.35 -15.20
N GLY A 350 8.44 17.86 -16.27
CA GLY A 350 9.23 17.07 -17.21
C GLY A 350 10.74 17.27 -17.01
N GLU A 351 11.21 17.47 -15.79
CA GLU A 351 12.63 17.68 -15.53
C GLU A 351 13.46 16.51 -16.08
N GLY A 352 14.37 16.79 -17.01
CA GLY A 352 15.21 15.79 -17.65
C GLY A 352 14.53 14.90 -18.71
N LEU A 353 13.25 15.11 -19.03
CA LEU A 353 12.51 14.33 -20.02
C LEU A 353 12.35 15.11 -21.34
N THR A 354 12.48 14.41 -22.45
CA THR A 354 12.06 14.95 -23.74
C THR A 354 10.53 15.08 -23.81
N PRO A 355 9.98 15.96 -24.69
CA PRO A 355 8.52 16.10 -24.84
C PRO A 355 7.80 14.78 -25.14
N SER A 356 8.41 13.89 -25.93
CA SER A 356 7.86 12.57 -26.23
C SER A 356 7.86 11.62 -25.02
N GLN A 357 8.91 11.65 -24.21
CA GLN A 357 8.98 10.88 -22.97
C GLN A 357 7.96 11.37 -21.94
N LEU A 358 7.81 12.70 -21.80
CA LEU A 358 6.80 13.28 -20.92
C LEU A 358 5.38 12.90 -21.36
N ALA A 359 5.09 12.94 -22.66
CA ALA A 359 3.78 12.52 -23.19
C ALA A 359 3.52 11.03 -22.91
N ALA A 360 4.52 10.18 -23.09
CA ALA A 360 4.43 8.75 -22.78
C ALA A 360 4.20 8.50 -21.28
N ALA A 361 4.90 9.22 -20.39
CA ALA A 361 4.72 9.16 -18.95
C ALA A 361 3.30 9.59 -18.55
N LYS A 362 2.79 10.72 -19.05
CA LYS A 362 1.42 11.18 -18.80
C LYS A 362 0.38 10.16 -19.28
N LYS A 363 0.60 9.53 -20.42
CA LYS A 363 -0.29 8.47 -20.94
C LYS A 363 -0.31 7.26 -20.00
N GLN A 364 0.85 6.85 -19.48
CA GLN A 364 0.94 5.74 -18.53
C GLN A 364 0.25 6.06 -17.21
N GLU A 365 0.44 7.27 -16.67
CA GLU A 365 -0.23 7.70 -15.44
C GLU A 365 -1.76 7.75 -15.61
N ARG A 366 -2.29 8.18 -16.77
CA ARG A 366 -3.72 8.11 -17.06
C ARG A 366 -4.24 6.67 -17.12
N LYS A 367 -3.45 5.75 -17.69
CA LYS A 367 -3.82 4.32 -17.70
C LYS A 367 -3.95 3.77 -16.28
N ARG A 368 -3.02 4.10 -15.39
CA ARG A 368 -3.07 3.73 -13.97
C ARG A 368 -4.26 4.36 -13.26
N LEU A 369 -4.51 5.65 -13.50
CA LEU A 369 -5.66 6.36 -12.97
C LEU A 369 -6.99 5.69 -13.40
N ASN A 370 -7.11 5.31 -14.69
CA ASN A 370 -8.29 4.62 -15.18
C ASN A 370 -8.51 3.28 -14.48
N ALA A 371 -7.45 2.49 -14.26
CA ALA A 371 -7.54 1.25 -13.49
C ALA A 371 -7.99 1.50 -12.03
N MET A 372 -7.51 2.58 -11.40
CA MET A 372 -7.95 2.96 -10.05
C MET A 372 -9.42 3.37 -10.00
N VAL A 373 -9.88 4.13 -11.00
CA VAL A 373 -11.31 4.49 -11.15
C VAL A 373 -12.16 3.25 -11.35
N GLU A 374 -11.68 2.29 -12.14
CA GLU A 374 -12.36 1.00 -12.35
C GLU A 374 -12.45 0.21 -11.03
N TYR A 375 -11.36 0.12 -10.26
CA TYR A 375 -11.37 -0.46 -8.92
C TYR A 375 -12.43 0.18 -8.01
N CYS A 376 -12.52 1.52 -8.00
CA CYS A 376 -13.49 2.22 -7.15
C CYS A 376 -14.94 1.96 -7.55
N ASN A 377 -15.21 1.59 -8.80
CA ASN A 377 -16.56 1.42 -9.35
C ASN A 377 -16.92 -0.03 -9.67
N THR A 378 -16.02 -0.99 -9.43
CA THR A 378 -16.33 -2.40 -9.67
C THR A 378 -17.38 -2.94 -8.72
N THR A 379 -18.24 -3.82 -9.20
CA THR A 379 -19.17 -4.63 -8.40
C THR A 379 -18.63 -6.03 -8.15
N GLU A 380 -17.52 -6.38 -8.79
CA GLU A 380 -16.81 -7.64 -8.58
C GLU A 380 -15.94 -7.58 -7.31
N CYS A 381 -15.32 -8.68 -6.97
CA CYS A 381 -14.47 -8.78 -5.79
C CYS A 381 -13.32 -7.75 -5.81
N LEU A 382 -13.25 -6.86 -4.80
CA LEU A 382 -12.21 -5.84 -4.69
C LEU A 382 -10.81 -6.45 -4.55
N ARG A 383 -10.66 -7.54 -3.80
CA ARG A 383 -9.40 -8.25 -3.64
C ARG A 383 -8.95 -8.89 -4.95
N ALA A 384 -9.85 -9.59 -5.63
CA ALA A 384 -9.57 -10.22 -6.92
C ALA A 384 -9.15 -9.19 -7.97
N PHE A 385 -9.79 -8.00 -7.97
CA PHE A 385 -9.38 -6.92 -8.86
C PHE A 385 -7.91 -6.52 -8.67
N LEU A 386 -7.48 -6.34 -7.41
CA LEU A 386 -6.09 -5.97 -7.11
C LEU A 386 -5.11 -7.10 -7.48
N LEU A 387 -5.43 -8.35 -7.12
CA LEU A 387 -4.58 -9.49 -7.41
C LEU A 387 -4.42 -9.71 -8.92
N ASN A 388 -5.52 -9.67 -9.68
CA ASN A 388 -5.49 -9.79 -11.14
C ASN A 388 -4.73 -8.62 -11.80
N TYR A 389 -4.82 -7.41 -11.24
CA TYR A 389 -4.04 -6.26 -11.72
C TYR A 389 -2.52 -6.50 -11.62
N PHE A 390 -2.07 -7.24 -10.60
CA PHE A 390 -0.66 -7.63 -10.42
C PHE A 390 -0.31 -8.94 -11.12
N GLY A 391 -1.24 -9.56 -11.85
CA GLY A 391 -1.01 -10.81 -12.58
C GLY A 391 -1.18 -12.08 -11.74
N GLU A 392 -1.83 -12.00 -10.58
CA GLU A 392 -2.19 -13.16 -9.76
C GLU A 392 -3.67 -13.49 -9.97
N GLU A 393 -3.95 -14.68 -10.52
CA GLU A 393 -5.32 -15.10 -10.80
C GLU A 393 -6.13 -15.30 -9.50
N CYS A 394 -7.25 -14.60 -9.40
CA CYS A 394 -8.17 -14.70 -8.30
C CYS A 394 -9.59 -14.38 -8.80
N GLU A 395 -10.56 -15.22 -8.49
CA GLU A 395 -11.96 -15.00 -8.89
C GLU A 395 -12.75 -14.25 -7.82
N SER A 396 -12.60 -14.65 -6.56
CA SER A 396 -13.36 -14.06 -5.45
C SER A 396 -12.62 -14.21 -4.13
N CYS A 397 -13.01 -13.41 -3.16
CA CYS A 397 -12.54 -13.54 -1.78
C CYS A 397 -13.73 -13.52 -0.81
N SER A 398 -13.44 -13.82 0.42
CA SER A 398 -14.39 -13.72 1.52
C SER A 398 -14.13 -12.52 2.46
N GLY A 399 -13.23 -11.60 2.07
CA GLY A 399 -12.72 -10.49 2.89
C GLY A 399 -12.77 -9.13 2.19
N CYS A 400 -13.86 -8.78 1.47
CA CYS A 400 -14.07 -7.42 0.96
C CYS A 400 -15.56 -7.04 0.99
N SER A 401 -15.84 -5.74 0.94
CA SER A 401 -17.21 -5.23 0.99
C SER A 401 -18.10 -5.75 -0.12
N ASN A 402 -17.56 -5.91 -1.33
CA ASN A 402 -18.36 -6.35 -2.48
C ASN A 402 -18.78 -7.81 -2.36
N CYS A 403 -17.90 -8.70 -1.86
CA CYS A 403 -18.26 -10.10 -1.62
C CYS A 403 -19.29 -10.26 -0.48
N GLY A 404 -19.34 -9.31 0.46
CA GLY A 404 -20.33 -9.27 1.53
C GLY A 404 -21.63 -8.53 1.17
N THR A 405 -21.73 -7.99 -0.04
CA THR A 405 -22.90 -7.23 -0.50
C THR A 405 -23.72 -8.08 -1.46
N GLU A 406 -25.03 -8.16 -1.21
CA GLU A 406 -25.96 -8.77 -2.16
C GLU A 406 -26.26 -7.80 -3.28
N PHE A 407 -26.12 -8.25 -4.53
CA PHE A 407 -26.44 -7.48 -5.73
C PHE A 407 -27.65 -8.09 -6.43
N ARG A 408 -28.51 -7.23 -6.98
CA ARG A 408 -29.54 -7.65 -7.93
C ARG A 408 -29.13 -7.24 -9.33
N GLU A 409 -29.52 -8.03 -10.31
CA GLU A 409 -29.42 -7.63 -11.70
C GLU A 409 -30.57 -6.69 -12.05
N GLU A 410 -30.22 -5.53 -12.60
CA GLU A 410 -31.17 -4.57 -13.14
C GLU A 410 -31.04 -4.55 -14.67
N ASP A 411 -32.14 -4.71 -15.36
CA ASP A 411 -32.20 -4.63 -16.83
C ASP A 411 -32.10 -3.16 -17.27
N ILE A 412 -31.03 -2.82 -17.98
CA ILE A 412 -30.78 -1.49 -18.51
C ILE A 412 -30.77 -1.48 -20.04
N THR A 413 -31.35 -2.49 -20.69
CA THR A 413 -31.27 -2.69 -22.15
C THR A 413 -31.73 -1.45 -22.94
N ASP A 414 -32.86 -0.85 -22.56
CA ASP A 414 -33.38 0.36 -23.24
C ASP A 414 -32.45 1.56 -23.07
N GLU A 415 -31.95 1.79 -21.84
CA GLU A 415 -31.02 2.86 -21.56
C GLU A 415 -29.70 2.66 -22.31
N ALA A 416 -29.16 1.45 -22.27
CA ALA A 416 -27.92 1.06 -22.92
C ALA A 416 -28.01 1.26 -24.45
N GLN A 417 -29.08 0.83 -25.07
CA GLN A 417 -29.31 1.00 -26.52
C GLN A 417 -29.34 2.47 -26.92
N LYS A 418 -30.03 3.33 -26.15
CA LYS A 418 -30.06 4.78 -26.40
C LYS A 418 -28.69 5.41 -26.30
N ILE A 419 -27.92 5.05 -25.27
CA ILE A 419 -26.55 5.56 -25.02
C ILE A 419 -25.61 5.10 -26.16
N ILE A 420 -25.58 3.80 -26.45
CA ILE A 420 -24.69 3.24 -27.48
C ILE A 420 -25.06 3.82 -28.86
N SER A 421 -26.35 3.98 -29.15
CA SER A 421 -26.84 4.61 -30.41
C SER A 421 -26.39 6.07 -30.51
N CYS A 422 -26.38 6.83 -29.43
CA CYS A 422 -25.86 8.20 -29.40
C CYS A 422 -24.36 8.22 -29.75
N VAL A 423 -23.57 7.39 -29.12
CA VAL A 423 -22.12 7.27 -29.39
C VAL A 423 -21.88 6.84 -30.84
N TYR A 424 -22.67 5.91 -31.38
CA TYR A 424 -22.58 5.48 -32.77
C TYR A 424 -22.85 6.64 -33.74
N ARG A 425 -23.95 7.43 -33.54
CA ARG A 425 -24.26 8.57 -34.39
C ARG A 425 -23.24 9.69 -34.34
N LEU A 426 -22.62 9.90 -33.16
CA LEU A 426 -21.48 10.81 -33.02
C LEU A 426 -20.27 10.31 -33.82
N SER A 427 -19.96 9.01 -33.77
CA SER A 427 -18.87 8.43 -34.54
C SER A 427 -19.07 8.54 -36.06
N GLN A 428 -20.32 8.45 -36.56
CA GLN A 428 -20.65 8.66 -37.96
C GLN A 428 -20.34 10.09 -38.44
N ARG A 429 -20.33 11.08 -37.52
CA ARG A 429 -19.93 12.46 -37.81
C ARG A 429 -18.45 12.73 -37.54
N GLY A 430 -17.65 11.69 -37.22
CA GLY A 430 -16.26 11.82 -36.87
C GLY A 430 -16.02 12.46 -35.48
N LEU A 431 -17.07 12.55 -34.66
CA LEU A 431 -17.01 13.22 -33.35
C LEU A 431 -16.88 12.20 -32.21
N LYS A 432 -16.09 12.55 -31.21
CA LYS A 432 -15.93 11.77 -29.99
C LYS A 432 -16.01 12.71 -28.77
N PHE A 433 -16.78 12.34 -27.78
CA PHE A 433 -17.00 13.14 -26.57
C PHE A 433 -16.83 12.31 -25.31
N ALA A 434 -16.52 12.98 -24.21
CA ALA A 434 -16.52 12.38 -22.88
C ALA A 434 -17.96 12.08 -22.38
N ALA A 435 -18.08 11.19 -21.41
CA ALA A 435 -19.37 10.73 -20.87
C ALA A 435 -20.33 11.88 -20.49
N GLY A 436 -19.81 12.95 -19.85
CA GLY A 436 -20.64 14.10 -19.46
C GLY A 436 -21.30 14.84 -20.62
N ALA A 437 -20.60 14.98 -21.76
CA ALA A 437 -21.16 15.59 -22.95
C ALA A 437 -22.22 14.66 -23.59
N ILE A 438 -21.99 13.35 -23.64
CA ILE A 438 -22.95 12.34 -24.11
C ILE A 438 -24.24 12.41 -23.27
N CYS A 439 -24.11 12.47 -21.94
CA CYS A 439 -25.23 12.63 -21.03
C CYS A 439 -26.00 13.94 -21.31
N SER A 440 -25.29 15.04 -21.59
CA SER A 440 -25.93 16.33 -21.92
C SER A 440 -26.70 16.27 -23.25
N ILE A 441 -26.15 15.62 -24.27
CA ILE A 441 -26.85 15.39 -25.55
C ILE A 441 -28.13 14.59 -25.32
N LEU A 442 -28.03 13.46 -24.60
CA LEU A 442 -29.17 12.58 -24.35
C LEU A 442 -30.28 13.23 -23.51
N THR A 443 -29.91 14.13 -22.60
CA THR A 443 -30.90 14.86 -21.76
C THR A 443 -31.41 16.17 -22.38
N GLY A 444 -30.92 16.56 -23.56
CA GLY A 444 -31.35 17.82 -24.21
C GLY A 444 -30.77 19.06 -23.52
N GLY A 445 -29.59 18.95 -22.88
CA GLY A 445 -28.93 20.08 -22.20
C GLY A 445 -28.29 21.06 -23.18
N GLY A 446 -28.34 22.36 -22.87
CA GLY A 446 -27.64 23.42 -23.64
C GLY A 446 -26.16 23.49 -23.19
N ASP A 447 -25.26 22.98 -23.99
CA ASP A 447 -23.79 23.16 -23.85
C ASP A 447 -23.32 23.87 -25.13
N LYS A 448 -22.42 24.86 -25.00
CA LYS A 448 -21.83 25.58 -26.16
C LYS A 448 -21.27 24.63 -27.23
N ARG A 449 -20.81 23.45 -26.86
CA ARG A 449 -20.34 22.40 -27.78
C ARG A 449 -21.49 21.77 -28.56
N ILE A 450 -22.68 21.61 -27.96
CA ILE A 450 -23.86 21.08 -28.62
C ILE A 450 -24.27 22.02 -29.76
N GLU A 451 -24.29 23.33 -29.48
CA GLU A 451 -24.61 24.35 -30.48
C GLU A 451 -23.54 24.44 -31.58
N SER A 452 -22.23 24.43 -31.20
CA SER A 452 -21.13 24.57 -32.18
C SER A 452 -21.03 23.39 -33.16
N PHE A 453 -21.43 22.19 -32.76
CA PHE A 453 -21.42 21.00 -33.60
C PHE A 453 -22.78 20.58 -34.12
N HIS A 454 -23.81 21.43 -33.94
CA HIS A 454 -25.20 21.18 -34.34
C HIS A 454 -25.71 19.81 -33.87
N LEU A 455 -25.45 19.45 -32.60
CA LEU A 455 -25.80 18.14 -32.06
C LEU A 455 -27.28 18.03 -31.69
N GLU A 456 -28.02 19.14 -31.62
CA GLU A 456 -29.45 19.20 -31.50
C GLU A 456 -30.17 18.52 -32.68
N THR A 457 -29.50 18.37 -33.82
CA THR A 457 -30.06 17.68 -35.01
C THR A 457 -29.93 16.16 -34.93
N LEU A 458 -29.24 15.62 -33.91
CA LEU A 458 -29.13 14.19 -33.71
C LEU A 458 -30.50 13.62 -33.27
N SER A 459 -30.94 12.52 -33.88
CA SER A 459 -32.18 11.83 -33.46
C SER A 459 -32.10 11.27 -32.02
N THR A 460 -30.91 11.30 -31.39
CA THR A 460 -30.69 10.92 -30.00
C THR A 460 -30.61 12.11 -29.05
N TYR A 461 -30.75 13.34 -29.57
CA TYR A 461 -30.80 14.53 -28.72
C TYR A 461 -32.11 14.58 -27.91
N GLY A 462 -31.99 14.73 -26.59
CA GLY A 462 -33.15 14.86 -25.70
C GLY A 462 -34.00 13.60 -25.49
N ILE A 463 -33.65 12.45 -26.09
CA ILE A 463 -34.48 11.22 -25.96
C ILE A 463 -34.51 10.64 -24.54
N MET A 464 -33.65 11.15 -23.64
CA MET A 464 -33.59 10.79 -22.24
C MET A 464 -33.74 12.02 -21.33
N ALA A 465 -34.54 13.02 -21.73
CA ALA A 465 -34.74 14.26 -20.98
C ALA A 465 -35.22 14.04 -19.52
N ASN A 466 -35.99 12.98 -19.30
CA ASN A 466 -36.51 12.63 -17.97
C ASN A 466 -35.53 11.83 -17.09
N TYR A 467 -34.32 11.53 -17.59
CA TYR A 467 -33.35 10.73 -16.85
C TYR A 467 -32.39 11.61 -16.03
N ASN A 468 -32.02 11.11 -14.87
CA ASN A 468 -31.02 11.78 -14.05
C ASN A 468 -29.61 11.63 -14.69
N LYS A 469 -28.92 12.76 -14.94
CA LYS A 469 -27.58 12.78 -15.53
C LYS A 469 -26.56 11.91 -14.77
N LYS A 470 -26.70 11.83 -13.44
CA LYS A 470 -25.82 10.97 -12.61
C LYS A 470 -26.03 9.50 -12.97
N ARG A 471 -27.28 9.04 -13.02
CA ARG A 471 -27.59 7.66 -13.43
C ARG A 471 -27.09 7.36 -14.84
N LEU A 472 -27.28 8.29 -15.79
CA LEU A 472 -26.77 8.11 -17.16
C LEU A 472 -25.25 7.97 -17.20
N SER A 473 -24.52 8.77 -16.41
CA SER A 473 -23.07 8.66 -16.31
C SER A 473 -22.64 7.30 -15.73
N GLU A 474 -23.31 6.82 -14.69
CA GLU A 474 -23.11 5.50 -14.09
C GLU A 474 -23.37 4.37 -15.10
N THR A 475 -24.43 4.52 -15.94
CA THR A 475 -24.73 3.58 -17.02
C THR A 475 -23.66 3.58 -18.11
N VAL A 476 -23.17 4.76 -18.53
CA VAL A 476 -22.03 4.87 -19.48
C VAL A 476 -20.81 4.15 -18.93
N ASP A 477 -20.47 4.37 -17.65
CA ASP A 477 -19.34 3.71 -17.00
C ASP A 477 -19.53 2.19 -16.93
N ALA A 478 -20.76 1.71 -16.68
CA ALA A 478 -21.08 0.29 -16.71
C ALA A 478 -20.91 -0.32 -18.11
N LEU A 479 -21.34 0.39 -19.16
CA LEU A 479 -21.18 -0.03 -20.55
C LEU A 479 -19.71 -0.08 -20.99
N VAL A 480 -18.89 0.83 -20.47
CA VAL A 480 -17.43 0.79 -20.67
C VAL A 480 -16.81 -0.44 -19.98
N ARG A 481 -17.16 -0.69 -18.70
CA ARG A 481 -16.69 -1.88 -17.96
C ARG A 481 -17.07 -3.19 -18.63
N GLN A 482 -18.28 -3.27 -19.16
CA GLN A 482 -18.75 -4.47 -19.84
C GLN A 482 -18.23 -4.58 -21.30
N GLY A 483 -17.46 -3.61 -21.76
CA GLY A 483 -16.84 -3.62 -23.07
C GLY A 483 -17.76 -3.31 -24.25
N TYR A 484 -18.96 -2.75 -24.02
CA TYR A 484 -19.84 -2.25 -25.09
C TYR A 484 -19.36 -0.89 -25.63
N LEU A 485 -18.76 -0.10 -24.77
CA LEU A 485 -18.10 1.16 -25.08
C LEU A 485 -16.63 1.07 -24.67
N SER A 486 -15.78 1.90 -25.27
CA SER A 486 -14.39 2.07 -24.86
C SER A 486 -14.14 3.51 -24.51
N ARG A 487 -13.22 3.73 -23.56
CA ARG A 487 -12.75 5.06 -23.16
C ARG A 487 -11.29 5.16 -23.52
N ASN A 488 -10.88 6.22 -24.23
CA ASN A 488 -9.47 6.42 -24.52
C ASN A 488 -8.72 6.94 -23.28
N ASP A 489 -7.39 6.73 -23.28
CA ASP A 489 -6.49 7.18 -22.22
C ASP A 489 -5.95 8.60 -22.48
N GLU A 490 -6.61 9.36 -23.38
CA GLU A 490 -6.25 10.74 -23.70
C GLU A 490 -6.89 11.73 -22.71
N GLU A 491 -6.45 12.98 -22.79
CA GLU A 491 -6.84 14.06 -21.88
C GLU A 491 -8.37 14.24 -21.74
N TYR A 492 -9.11 14.02 -22.82
CA TYR A 492 -10.58 14.23 -22.83
C TYR A 492 -11.39 12.99 -22.48
N ARG A 493 -10.74 11.82 -22.25
CA ARG A 493 -11.40 10.56 -21.89
C ARG A 493 -12.62 10.25 -22.79
N ASN A 494 -12.45 10.44 -24.09
CA ASN A 494 -13.52 10.28 -25.07
C ASN A 494 -14.04 8.85 -25.13
N ILE A 495 -15.36 8.73 -25.32
CA ILE A 495 -16.06 7.46 -25.44
C ILE A 495 -16.19 7.08 -26.93
N SER A 496 -15.93 5.82 -27.22
CA SER A 496 -16.11 5.23 -28.55
C SER A 496 -16.89 3.93 -28.43
N ILE A 497 -17.59 3.57 -29.49
CA ILE A 497 -18.30 2.28 -29.56
C ILE A 497 -17.32 1.17 -29.90
N THR A 498 -17.50 -0.01 -29.30
CA THR A 498 -16.75 -1.24 -29.62
C THR A 498 -17.52 -2.11 -30.61
N GLU A 499 -16.88 -3.16 -31.13
CA GLU A 499 -17.55 -4.15 -31.97
C GLU A 499 -18.68 -4.87 -31.21
N LYS A 500 -18.42 -5.18 -29.92
CA LYS A 500 -19.43 -5.74 -29.01
C LYS A 500 -20.64 -4.80 -28.87
N GLY A 501 -20.39 -3.49 -28.73
CA GLY A 501 -21.46 -2.49 -28.65
C GLY A 501 -22.28 -2.40 -29.94
N HIS A 502 -21.63 -2.44 -31.11
CA HIS A 502 -22.32 -2.51 -32.40
C HIS A 502 -23.21 -3.72 -32.52
N THR A 503 -22.69 -4.89 -32.16
CA THR A 503 -23.45 -6.16 -32.23
C THR A 503 -24.63 -6.15 -31.27
N ALA A 504 -24.46 -5.68 -30.04
CA ALA A 504 -25.49 -5.63 -29.02
C ALA A 504 -26.68 -4.73 -29.43
N VAL A 505 -26.40 -3.57 -30.04
CA VAL A 505 -27.47 -2.69 -30.54
C VAL A 505 -28.20 -3.32 -31.72
N LYS A 506 -27.48 -3.97 -32.66
CA LYS A 506 -28.05 -4.62 -33.82
C LYS A 506 -28.96 -5.80 -33.44
N ASN A 507 -28.52 -6.62 -32.49
CA ASN A 507 -29.22 -7.83 -32.06
C ASN A 507 -30.26 -7.54 -30.96
N ARG A 508 -30.28 -6.35 -30.39
CA ARG A 508 -31.03 -6.00 -29.17
C ARG A 508 -30.73 -6.93 -27.99
N ASP A 509 -29.44 -7.20 -27.79
CA ASP A 509 -29.02 -8.05 -26.71
C ASP A 509 -29.46 -7.48 -25.36
N LYS A 510 -29.87 -8.37 -24.45
CA LYS A 510 -30.22 -7.97 -23.09
C LYS A 510 -28.95 -7.51 -22.34
N ILE A 511 -28.98 -6.31 -21.76
CA ILE A 511 -27.89 -5.73 -21.03
C ILE A 511 -28.33 -5.50 -19.57
N THR A 512 -27.64 -6.14 -18.63
CA THR A 512 -27.94 -6.01 -17.19
C THR A 512 -26.76 -5.39 -16.46
N VAL A 513 -27.03 -4.74 -15.34
CA VAL A 513 -26.02 -4.25 -14.38
C VAL A 513 -26.31 -4.79 -13.00
N LYS A 514 -25.25 -5.08 -12.25
CA LYS A 514 -25.35 -5.43 -10.83
C LYS A 514 -25.53 -4.15 -10.02
N VAL A 515 -26.63 -4.05 -9.29
CA VAL A 515 -26.93 -2.94 -8.38
C VAL A 515 -27.03 -3.48 -6.96
N PRO A 516 -26.37 -2.87 -5.97
CA PRO A 516 -26.46 -3.34 -4.60
C PRO A 516 -27.91 -3.28 -4.11
N ILE A 517 -28.37 -4.37 -3.53
CA ILE A 517 -29.66 -4.39 -2.85
C ILE A 517 -29.47 -3.52 -1.61
N LYS A 518 -30.23 -2.43 -1.53
CA LYS A 518 -30.28 -1.60 -0.33
C LYS A 518 -30.94 -2.41 0.80
N ASN A 519 -30.20 -3.34 1.38
CA ASN A 519 -30.52 -3.78 2.73
C ASN A 519 -30.22 -2.61 3.65
N SER A 520 -31.10 -2.34 4.59
CA SER A 520 -31.10 -1.21 5.54
C SER A 520 -29.86 -1.12 6.46
N GLY A 521 -28.69 -1.52 5.99
CA GLY A 521 -27.41 -1.53 6.66
C GLY A 521 -26.23 -0.98 5.84
N ALA A 522 -26.42 -0.60 4.57
CA ALA A 522 -25.37 0.12 3.84
C ALA A 522 -25.48 1.60 4.16
N LEU A 523 -24.39 2.22 4.60
CA LEU A 523 -24.23 3.67 4.81
C LEU A 523 -24.67 4.45 3.57
N SER A 524 -26.01 4.66 3.43
CA SER A 524 -26.56 5.56 2.42
C SER A 524 -26.47 6.96 2.99
N ALA A 525 -25.66 7.80 2.35
CA ALA A 525 -25.59 9.21 2.61
C ALA A 525 -26.90 9.93 2.27
N ALA A 526 -27.86 9.89 3.20
CA ALA A 526 -28.97 10.84 3.29
C ALA A 526 -29.25 11.08 4.78
N PRO A 527 -29.51 12.33 5.21
CA PRO A 527 -29.57 12.70 6.61
C PRO A 527 -30.93 12.42 7.27
N ASP A 528 -31.50 11.23 7.12
CA ASP A 528 -32.65 10.82 7.93
C ASP A 528 -32.61 9.30 8.14
N THR A 529 -32.44 8.91 9.39
CA THR A 529 -32.44 7.57 10.01
C THR A 529 -31.04 6.99 10.29
N ALA A 530 -30.52 7.37 11.46
CA ALA A 530 -29.50 6.60 12.19
C ALA A 530 -30.07 5.24 12.65
N ASN A 531 -29.22 4.25 12.66
CA ASN A 531 -29.36 2.87 13.15
C ASN A 531 -29.81 1.82 12.15
N THR A 532 -28.81 1.12 11.56
CA THR A 532 -28.86 -0.36 11.45
C THR A 532 -27.48 -0.96 11.12
N SER A 533 -26.99 -1.68 12.04
CA SER A 533 -26.14 -2.90 12.03
C SER A 533 -25.01 -3.05 10.99
N VAL A 534 -23.88 -2.50 11.31
CA VAL A 534 -22.54 -2.86 10.83
C VAL A 534 -22.09 -4.23 11.41
N SER A 535 -22.90 -4.85 12.27
CA SER A 535 -22.58 -6.05 13.04
C SER A 535 -22.42 -7.34 12.24
N SER A 536 -23.03 -7.47 11.06
CA SER A 536 -22.93 -8.69 10.23
C SER A 536 -21.60 -8.83 9.47
N GLN A 537 -20.95 -7.71 9.14
CA GLN A 537 -19.65 -7.71 8.46
C GLN A 537 -18.49 -8.07 9.41
N PHE A 538 -18.65 -7.83 10.72
CA PHE A 538 -17.67 -8.21 11.74
C PHE A 538 -17.68 -9.70 12.12
N ALA A 539 -18.80 -10.38 11.99
CA ALA A 539 -18.89 -11.82 12.25
C ALA A 539 -17.98 -12.62 11.29
N TYR A 540 -17.68 -12.03 10.13
CA TYR A 540 -16.80 -12.63 9.14
C TYR A 540 -15.30 -12.50 9.49
N MET A 541 -14.86 -11.34 9.99
CA MET A 541 -13.47 -11.11 10.41
C MET A 541 -13.06 -12.02 11.59
N LYS A 542 -14.01 -12.39 12.47
CA LYS A 542 -13.80 -13.40 13.52
C LYS A 542 -13.48 -14.80 12.99
N LYS A 543 -13.86 -15.12 11.74
CA LYS A 543 -13.57 -16.43 11.10
C LYS A 543 -12.17 -16.52 10.51
N LEU A 544 -11.46 -15.41 10.29
CA LEU A 544 -10.11 -15.35 9.73
C LEU A 544 -9.00 -15.30 10.80
N ALA A 545 -9.34 -15.12 12.06
CA ALA A 545 -8.38 -15.27 13.15
C ALA A 545 -7.97 -16.72 13.29
N PRO A 546 -6.68 -17.06 13.43
CA PRO A 546 -6.28 -18.41 13.81
C PRO A 546 -7.01 -18.77 15.11
N ASN A 547 -7.43 -20.03 15.21
CA ASN A 547 -8.32 -20.60 16.22
C ASN A 547 -7.63 -20.74 17.61
N THR A 548 -6.95 -19.68 18.08
CA THR A 548 -6.41 -19.56 19.42
C THR A 548 -7.34 -18.68 20.24
N GLU A 549 -7.89 -19.21 21.30
CA GLU A 549 -8.67 -18.43 22.27
C GLU A 549 -7.76 -17.37 22.93
N VAL A 550 -7.70 -16.19 22.35
CA VAL A 550 -6.99 -15.04 22.91
C VAL A 550 -7.70 -14.60 24.17
N ASP A 551 -7.02 -14.69 25.31
CA ASP A 551 -7.52 -14.16 26.57
C ASP A 551 -7.45 -12.63 26.55
N GLN A 552 -8.60 -12.00 26.35
CA GLN A 552 -8.70 -10.54 26.15
C GLN A 552 -8.26 -9.73 27.38
N GLU A 553 -8.47 -10.23 28.59
CA GLU A 553 -8.05 -9.54 29.81
C GLU A 553 -6.53 -9.59 29.96
N LEU A 554 -5.95 -10.78 29.77
CA LEU A 554 -4.49 -10.94 29.78
C LEU A 554 -3.84 -10.14 28.66
N TYR A 555 -4.42 -10.14 27.45
CA TYR A 555 -3.93 -9.35 26.33
C TYR A 555 -3.87 -7.86 26.67
N LYS A 556 -4.91 -7.32 27.31
CA LYS A 556 -4.94 -5.93 27.76
C LYS A 556 -3.84 -5.64 28.80
N LYS A 557 -3.67 -6.52 29.78
CA LYS A 557 -2.59 -6.41 30.78
C LYS A 557 -1.20 -6.43 30.13
N LEU A 558 -0.97 -7.34 29.19
CA LEU A 558 0.29 -7.44 28.45
C LEU A 558 0.58 -6.18 27.59
N LYS A 559 -0.47 -5.55 27.02
CA LYS A 559 -0.32 -4.25 26.32
C LYS A 559 0.15 -3.14 27.27
N GLU A 560 -0.36 -3.09 28.51
CA GLU A 560 0.09 -2.13 29.51
C GLU A 560 1.54 -2.36 29.93
N VAL A 561 1.92 -3.62 30.16
CA VAL A 561 3.31 -4.01 30.47
C VAL A 561 4.23 -3.61 29.32
N ARG A 562 3.86 -3.92 28.09
CA ARG A 562 4.63 -3.54 26.88
C ARG A 562 4.82 -2.02 26.81
N SER A 563 3.77 -1.24 27.05
CA SER A 563 3.85 0.22 27.00
C SER A 563 4.79 0.79 28.06
N LYS A 564 4.79 0.22 29.27
CA LYS A 564 5.73 0.59 30.35
C LYS A 564 7.19 0.27 29.97
N GLU A 565 7.45 -0.93 29.46
CA GLU A 565 8.80 -1.34 29.04
C GLU A 565 9.29 -0.55 27.83
N ALA A 566 8.42 -0.24 26.88
CA ALA A 566 8.73 0.59 25.74
C ALA A 566 9.13 2.03 26.17
N ALA A 567 8.34 2.65 27.04
CA ALA A 567 8.64 3.98 27.59
C ALA A 567 9.97 4.01 28.36
N LYS A 568 10.22 3.01 29.21
CA LYS A 568 11.46 2.87 30.00
C LYS A 568 12.71 2.78 29.12
N ASN A 569 12.60 2.11 27.97
CA ASN A 569 13.72 1.88 27.05
C ASN A 569 13.74 2.90 25.88
N HIS A 570 12.86 3.90 25.88
CA HIS A 570 12.70 4.87 24.77
C HIS A 570 12.52 4.19 23.42
N LEU A 571 11.69 3.15 23.36
CA LEU A 571 11.41 2.35 22.16
C LEU A 571 9.94 2.43 21.76
N PRO A 572 9.64 2.33 20.47
CA PRO A 572 8.28 2.07 20.00
C PRO A 572 7.75 0.74 20.56
N VAL A 573 6.47 0.70 20.93
CA VAL A 573 5.84 -0.48 21.57
C VAL A 573 5.97 -1.76 20.73
N TYR A 574 5.87 -1.65 19.41
CA TYR A 574 5.98 -2.80 18.51
C TYR A 574 7.40 -3.38 18.39
N MET A 575 8.43 -2.61 18.75
CA MET A 575 9.81 -3.11 18.80
C MET A 575 10.04 -4.00 20.03
N VAL A 576 9.32 -3.76 21.12
CA VAL A 576 9.32 -4.66 22.27
C VAL A 576 8.66 -5.97 21.86
N PHE A 577 7.35 -5.94 21.54
CA PHE A 577 6.60 -7.07 20.99
C PHE A 577 5.49 -6.57 20.05
N SER A 578 5.25 -7.30 18.94
CA SER A 578 4.12 -7.07 18.04
C SER A 578 2.77 -7.41 18.73
N ASN A 579 1.66 -6.94 18.18
CA ASN A 579 0.35 -7.35 18.67
C ASN A 579 0.15 -8.87 18.53
N ALA A 580 0.57 -9.44 17.40
CA ALA A 580 0.53 -10.89 17.17
C ALA A 580 1.35 -11.68 18.21
N SER A 581 2.50 -11.15 18.67
CA SER A 581 3.26 -11.76 19.76
C SER A 581 2.51 -11.72 21.08
N LEU A 582 1.81 -10.61 21.38
CA LEU A 582 1.00 -10.51 22.60
C LEU A 582 -0.26 -11.37 22.56
N GLU A 583 -0.89 -11.52 21.39
CA GLU A 583 -2.01 -12.46 21.19
C GLU A 583 -1.58 -13.90 21.42
N ASP A 584 -0.46 -14.30 20.82
CA ASP A 584 0.11 -15.64 21.02
C ASP A 584 0.54 -15.88 22.48
N MET A 585 1.10 -14.85 23.13
CA MET A 585 1.46 -14.88 24.55
C MET A 585 0.24 -15.02 25.46
N SER A 586 -0.84 -14.29 25.16
CA SER A 586 -2.08 -14.38 25.94
C SER A 586 -2.81 -15.72 25.77
N ALA A 587 -2.65 -16.36 24.61
CA ALA A 587 -3.18 -17.69 24.35
C ALA A 587 -2.35 -18.79 25.04
N LYS A 588 -1.02 -18.71 24.95
CA LYS A 588 -0.09 -19.72 25.48
C LYS A 588 0.16 -19.59 27.00
N LYS A 589 0.01 -18.38 27.55
CA LYS A 589 0.20 -18.07 28.97
C LYS A 589 1.54 -18.56 29.53
N PRO A 590 2.67 -18.19 28.94
CA PRO A 590 3.98 -18.72 29.32
C PRO A 590 4.38 -18.33 30.73
N THR A 591 4.79 -19.30 31.55
CA THR A 591 5.22 -19.15 32.96
C THR A 591 6.70 -19.47 33.16
N THR A 592 7.35 -20.02 32.14
CA THR A 592 8.78 -20.36 32.13
C THR A 592 9.49 -19.75 30.93
N ASP A 593 10.83 -19.63 31.00
CA ASP A 593 11.66 -19.15 29.88
C ASP A 593 11.47 -19.98 28.60
N ALA A 594 11.37 -21.30 28.75
CA ALA A 594 11.17 -22.22 27.63
C ALA A 594 9.81 -22.01 26.94
N GLU A 595 8.75 -21.83 27.72
CA GLU A 595 7.42 -21.51 27.19
C GLU A 595 7.40 -20.12 26.55
N PHE A 596 8.09 -19.14 27.14
CA PHE A 596 8.19 -17.80 26.59
C PHE A 596 8.92 -17.77 25.25
N LEU A 597 9.98 -18.57 25.08
CA LEU A 597 10.65 -18.76 23.78
C LEU A 597 9.76 -19.45 22.71
N SER A 598 8.70 -20.15 23.14
CA SER A 598 7.74 -20.74 22.18
C SER A 598 6.81 -19.71 21.55
N VAL A 599 6.71 -18.49 22.13
CA VAL A 599 5.87 -17.40 21.63
C VAL A 599 6.45 -16.87 20.32
N ASN A 600 5.57 -16.62 19.36
CA ASN A 600 5.98 -16.08 18.05
C ASN A 600 6.60 -14.68 18.18
N GLY A 601 7.77 -14.46 17.55
CA GLY A 601 8.50 -13.21 17.60
C GLY A 601 9.33 -13.00 18.88
N VAL A 602 9.51 -14.03 19.70
CA VAL A 602 10.40 -14.06 20.86
C VAL A 602 11.65 -14.85 20.53
N GLY A 603 12.79 -14.15 20.44
CA GLY A 603 14.12 -14.72 20.36
C GLY A 603 14.91 -14.53 21.66
N ASP A 604 16.13 -15.06 21.72
CA ASP A 604 16.98 -15.06 22.94
C ASP A 604 17.25 -13.64 23.48
N ALA A 605 17.50 -12.68 22.61
CA ALA A 605 17.72 -11.29 23.00
C ALA A 605 16.50 -10.67 23.70
N LYS A 606 15.30 -10.98 23.21
CA LYS A 606 14.05 -10.49 23.81
C LYS A 606 13.70 -11.24 25.09
N LEU A 607 13.97 -12.53 25.17
CA LEU A 607 13.85 -13.28 26.43
C LEU A 607 14.75 -12.65 27.50
N THR A 608 16.03 -12.43 27.20
CA THR A 608 16.98 -11.84 28.15
C THR A 608 16.55 -10.45 28.64
N ARG A 609 16.01 -9.60 27.75
CA ARG A 609 15.62 -8.22 28.09
C ARG A 609 14.28 -8.13 28.78
N TYR A 610 13.28 -8.85 28.31
CA TYR A 610 11.88 -8.63 28.66
C TYR A 610 11.23 -9.86 29.31
N GLY A 611 11.82 -11.07 29.17
CA GLY A 611 11.20 -12.32 29.58
C GLY A 611 10.73 -12.30 31.03
N LYS A 612 11.58 -11.85 31.96
CA LYS A 612 11.25 -11.80 33.39
C LYS A 612 9.98 -11.00 33.67
N VAL A 613 9.87 -9.77 33.10
CA VAL A 613 8.74 -8.87 33.36
C VAL A 613 7.42 -9.40 32.79
N PHE A 614 7.48 -9.99 31.59
CA PHE A 614 6.29 -10.52 30.94
C PHE A 614 5.83 -11.85 31.55
N ILE A 615 6.76 -12.74 31.91
CA ILE A 615 6.46 -13.99 32.62
C ILE A 615 5.85 -13.70 34.01
N GLU A 616 6.41 -12.75 34.75
CA GLU A 616 5.84 -12.32 36.03
C GLU A 616 4.41 -11.76 35.86
N ALA A 617 4.15 -10.96 34.83
CA ALA A 617 2.81 -10.43 34.55
C ALA A 617 1.79 -11.53 34.21
N VAL A 618 2.24 -12.60 33.51
CA VAL A 618 1.40 -13.77 33.23
C VAL A 618 1.14 -14.57 34.49
N LYS A 619 2.15 -14.84 35.31
CA LYS A 619 2.01 -15.55 36.62
C LYS A 619 1.05 -14.81 37.54
N GLU A 620 1.23 -13.51 37.69
CA GLU A 620 0.34 -12.67 38.50
C GLU A 620 -1.11 -12.72 38.01
N TYR A 621 -1.31 -12.77 36.69
CA TYR A 621 -2.66 -12.91 36.12
C TYR A 621 -3.27 -14.30 36.43
N LEU A 622 -2.44 -15.33 36.45
CA LEU A 622 -2.88 -16.70 36.78
C LEU A 622 -3.01 -16.97 38.28
N GLY A 623 -2.63 -16.01 39.16
CA GLY A 623 -2.66 -16.18 40.61
C GLY A 623 -1.53 -17.08 41.14
N GLN A 624 -0.41 -17.16 40.43
CA GLN A 624 0.78 -17.97 40.75
C GLN A 624 1.89 -17.13 41.37
#